data_630b4f9ec3ff8b06da1d2c1106842d1c
#
_entry.id   630b4f9ec3ff8b06da1d2c1106842d1c
#
_cell.length_a   1.000
_cell.length_b   1.000
_cell.length_c   1.000
_cell.angle_alpha   90.00
_cell.angle_beta   90.00
_cell.angle_gamma   90.00
#
_symmetry.space_group_name_H-M   'P 1'
#
loop_
_entity.id
_entity.type
_entity.pdbx_description
1 polymer ?
#
loop_
_entity_poly.entity_id
_entity_poly.type
_entity_poly.pdbx_seq_one_letter_code
_entity_poly.pdbx_strand_id
1 'polypeptide(L)'
;MSERPPAPDQAARDLIRERLDVNLLVEAGAGSGKTECLAQRMAMGVLEGRYQVQQMAAVTFTRKAAAELRARFQLTLESALAAESDPVRRERALHALRHLERLFAGTIHAFCAHLLRERPVEAGVAPGFSELDEVAEV
;
A
#
# COMPACT_ATOMS: atom_id res chain seq x y z
N MET A 1 26.46 18.17 15.51
CA MET A 1 25.28 17.94 14.67
C MET A 1 24.05 18.02 15.54
N SER A 2 23.18 18.97 15.26
CA SER A 2 21.91 19.04 15.97
C SER A 2 20.92 18.11 15.29
N GLU A 3 20.44 17.11 16.01
CA GLU A 3 19.37 16.27 15.51
C GLU A 3 18.11 17.11 15.34
N ARG A 4 17.42 16.91 14.24
CA ARG A 4 16.14 17.56 14.01
C ARG A 4 15.16 17.08 15.07
N PRO A 5 14.46 17.96 15.79
CA PRO A 5 13.49 17.49 16.77
C PRO A 5 12.40 16.64 16.09
N PRO A 6 11.89 15.60 16.77
CA PRO A 6 10.84 14.77 16.19
C PRO A 6 9.58 15.60 15.93
N ALA A 7 8.81 15.20 14.91
CA ALA A 7 7.54 15.82 14.61
C ALA A 7 6.59 15.71 15.80
N PRO A 8 5.68 16.68 16.02
CA PRO A 8 4.74 16.62 17.16
C PRO A 8 3.89 15.36 17.17
N ASP A 9 3.66 14.77 16.01
CA ASP A 9 2.86 13.54 15.84
C ASP A 9 3.72 12.28 15.65
N GLN A 10 4.99 12.32 16.08
CA GLN A 10 5.92 11.22 15.85
C GLN A 10 5.45 9.91 16.51
N ALA A 11 4.86 9.99 17.70
CA ALA A 11 4.33 8.82 18.38
C ALA A 11 3.23 8.14 17.58
N ALA A 12 2.34 8.91 16.95
CA ALA A 12 1.30 8.39 16.08
C ALA A 12 1.89 7.76 14.81
N ARG A 13 2.91 8.38 14.23
CA ARG A 13 3.60 7.85 13.05
C ARG A 13 4.30 6.53 13.35
N ASP A 14 4.93 6.42 14.51
CA ASP A 14 5.57 5.19 14.96
C ASP A 14 4.55 4.07 15.16
N LEU A 15 3.38 4.39 15.71
CA LEU A 15 2.29 3.44 15.87
C LEU A 15 1.82 2.90 14.52
N ILE A 16 1.64 3.76 13.53
CA ILE A 16 1.25 3.36 12.17
C ILE A 16 2.27 2.40 11.58
N ARG A 17 3.54 2.67 11.75
CA ARG A 17 4.63 1.87 11.19
C ARG A 17 4.83 0.54 11.92
N GLU A 18 4.69 0.53 13.23
CA GLU A 18 5.11 -0.58 14.08
C GLU A 18 3.99 -1.51 14.54
N ARG A 19 2.79 -0.98 14.77
CA ARG A 19 1.65 -1.79 15.26
C ARG A 19 0.88 -2.41 14.09
N LEU A 20 1.50 -3.42 13.48
CA LEU A 20 0.95 -4.12 12.32
C LEU A 20 -0.11 -5.16 12.68
N ASP A 21 -0.24 -5.47 13.95
CA ASP A 21 -1.16 -6.46 14.50
C ASP A 21 -2.56 -5.91 14.76
N VAL A 22 -2.77 -4.60 14.57
CA VAL A 22 -4.04 -3.94 14.86
C VAL A 22 -4.55 -3.19 13.64
N ASN A 23 -5.87 -3.05 13.55
CA ASN A 23 -6.49 -2.16 12.58
C ASN A 23 -6.41 -0.72 13.11
N LEU A 24 -5.97 0.18 12.27
CA LEU A 24 -5.80 1.58 12.65
C LEU A 24 -6.67 2.48 11.78
N LEU A 25 -7.30 3.46 12.41
CA LEU A 25 -7.91 4.59 11.71
C LEU A 25 -7.00 5.78 11.90
N VAL A 26 -6.51 6.33 10.79
CA VAL A 26 -5.61 7.48 10.80
C VAL A 26 -6.33 8.66 10.18
N GLU A 27 -6.54 9.71 10.99
CA GLU A 27 -7.09 10.96 10.52
C GLU A 27 -5.97 11.99 10.43
N ALA A 28 -5.78 12.55 9.25
CA ALA A 28 -4.73 13.53 9.03
C ALA A 28 -5.12 14.48 7.91
N GLY A 29 -4.71 15.73 8.05
CA GLY A 29 -4.94 16.73 7.03
C GLY A 29 -4.06 16.52 5.80
N ALA A 30 -4.41 17.18 4.70
CA ALA A 30 -3.60 17.18 3.49
C ALA A 30 -2.19 17.69 3.79
N GLY A 31 -1.18 17.06 3.20
CA GLY A 31 0.21 17.44 3.42
C GLY A 31 0.83 16.96 4.73
N SER A 32 0.13 16.12 5.49
CA SER A 32 0.61 15.63 6.80
C SER A 32 1.46 14.36 6.71
N GLY A 33 1.76 13.87 5.51
CA GLY A 33 2.59 12.69 5.32
C GLY A 33 1.86 11.37 5.37
N LYS A 34 0.55 11.35 5.11
CA LYS A 34 -0.25 10.11 5.08
C LYS A 34 0.32 9.06 4.14
N THR A 35 0.66 9.48 2.92
CA THR A 35 1.18 8.55 1.90
C THR A 35 2.49 7.92 2.36
N GLU A 36 3.36 8.73 2.95
CA GLU A 36 4.63 8.25 3.50
C GLU A 36 4.41 7.25 4.63
N CYS A 37 3.53 7.57 5.58
CA CYS A 37 3.22 6.68 6.69
C CYS A 37 2.61 5.38 6.22
N LEU A 38 1.72 5.43 5.23
CA LEU A 38 1.08 4.25 4.68
C LEU A 38 2.10 3.37 3.95
N ALA A 39 2.97 3.98 3.14
CA ALA A 39 4.03 3.25 2.45
C ALA A 39 4.98 2.57 3.44
N GLN A 40 5.35 3.26 4.52
CA GLN A 40 6.18 2.68 5.58
C GLN A 40 5.49 1.51 6.28
N ARG A 41 4.20 1.63 6.58
CA ARG A 41 3.43 0.55 7.18
C ARG A 41 3.40 -0.68 6.28
N MET A 42 3.16 -0.47 4.99
CA MET A 42 3.15 -1.56 4.00
C MET A 42 4.52 -2.24 3.93
N ALA A 43 5.59 -1.46 3.87
CA ALA A 43 6.95 -2.00 3.80
C ALA A 43 7.34 -2.76 5.07
N MET A 44 7.02 -2.23 6.23
CA MET A 44 7.30 -2.91 7.50
C MET A 44 6.54 -4.23 7.61
N GLY A 45 5.28 -4.25 7.16
CA GLY A 45 4.50 -5.48 7.14
C GLY A 45 5.12 -6.56 6.28
N VAL A 46 5.68 -6.17 5.13
CA VAL A 46 6.41 -7.09 4.26
C VAL A 46 7.69 -7.60 4.93
N LEU A 47 8.50 -6.70 5.48
CA LEU A 47 9.77 -7.07 6.12
C LEU A 47 9.57 -8.00 7.30
N GLU A 48 8.52 -7.79 8.09
CA GLU A 48 8.20 -8.63 9.24
C GLU A 48 7.47 -9.93 8.85
N GLY A 49 7.15 -10.11 7.57
CA GLY A 49 6.50 -11.32 7.08
C GLY A 49 5.00 -11.38 7.38
N ARG A 50 4.39 -10.27 7.75
CA ARG A 50 2.95 -10.21 8.04
C ARG A 50 2.12 -10.02 6.79
N TYR A 51 2.67 -9.34 5.78
CA TYR A 51 1.97 -9.04 4.52
C TYR A 51 2.75 -9.57 3.34
N GLN A 52 2.03 -10.07 2.35
CA GLN A 52 2.59 -10.41 1.05
C GLN A 52 1.94 -9.51 0.00
N VAL A 53 2.71 -9.04 -0.98
CA VAL A 53 2.22 -8.05 -1.94
C VAL A 53 0.99 -8.53 -2.72
N GLN A 54 0.92 -9.83 -3.02
CA GLN A 54 -0.24 -10.41 -3.72
C GLN A 54 -1.50 -10.47 -2.86
N GLN A 55 -1.38 -10.26 -1.56
CA GLN A 55 -2.50 -10.26 -0.62
C GLN A 55 -2.84 -8.86 -0.12
N MET A 56 -2.17 -7.84 -0.66
CA MET A 56 -2.38 -6.45 -0.24
C MET A 56 -3.22 -5.72 -1.26
N ALA A 57 -4.06 -4.83 -0.78
CA ALA A 57 -4.81 -3.90 -1.61
C ALA A 57 -4.70 -2.51 -1.02
N ALA A 58 -4.17 -1.58 -1.78
CA ALA A 58 -4.09 -0.17 -1.43
C ALA A 58 -5.13 0.59 -2.25
N VAL A 59 -6.15 1.08 -1.58
CA VAL A 59 -7.29 1.72 -2.23
C VAL A 59 -7.26 3.22 -1.96
N THR A 60 -7.40 4.00 -3.01
CA THR A 60 -7.35 5.47 -2.95
C THR A 60 -8.55 6.07 -3.68
N PHE A 61 -8.71 7.40 -3.62
CA PHE A 61 -9.78 8.08 -4.33
C PHE A 61 -9.47 8.34 -5.81
N THR A 62 -8.20 8.47 -6.16
CA THR A 62 -7.80 8.82 -7.54
C THR A 62 -6.73 7.89 -8.04
N ARG A 63 -6.66 7.75 -9.37
CA ARG A 63 -5.60 6.97 -10.04
C ARG A 63 -4.22 7.55 -9.77
N LYS A 64 -4.13 8.87 -9.71
CA LYS A 64 -2.87 9.56 -9.41
C LYS A 64 -2.38 9.22 -8.00
N ALA A 65 -3.27 9.26 -7.01
CA ALA A 65 -2.92 8.90 -5.64
C ALA A 65 -2.48 7.44 -5.53
N ALA A 66 -3.14 6.54 -6.25
CA ALA A 66 -2.76 5.14 -6.29
C ALA A 66 -1.36 4.93 -6.88
N ALA A 67 -1.06 5.64 -7.98
CA ALA A 67 0.26 5.58 -8.60
C ALA A 67 1.35 6.14 -7.69
N GLU A 68 1.06 7.24 -7.00
CA GLU A 68 1.99 7.84 -6.03
C GLU A 68 2.27 6.90 -4.86
N LEU A 69 1.24 6.23 -4.35
CA LEU A 69 1.40 5.27 -3.26
C LEU A 69 2.24 4.07 -3.69
N ARG A 70 1.98 3.53 -4.87
CA ARG A 70 2.78 2.43 -5.42
C ARG A 70 4.24 2.82 -5.57
N ALA A 71 4.51 3.99 -6.14
CA ALA A 71 5.87 4.50 -6.33
C ALA A 71 6.57 4.72 -4.98
N ARG A 72 5.87 5.27 -4.01
CA ARG A 72 6.41 5.52 -2.67
C ARG A 72 6.70 4.21 -1.94
N PHE A 73 5.82 3.23 -2.06
CA PHE A 73 6.02 1.90 -1.50
C PHE A 73 7.26 1.23 -2.09
N GLN A 74 7.44 1.30 -3.41
CA GLN A 74 8.62 0.75 -4.07
C GLN A 74 9.90 1.39 -3.55
N LEU A 75 9.94 2.73 -3.47
CA LEU A 75 11.11 3.46 -2.95
C LEU A 75 11.40 3.10 -1.49
N THR A 76 10.36 2.93 -0.69
CA THR A 76 10.52 2.55 0.72
C THR A 76 11.10 1.15 0.84
N LEU A 77 10.64 0.20 0.02
CA LEU A 77 11.19 -1.16 0.00
C LEU A 77 12.66 -1.16 -0.45
N GLU A 78 12.99 -0.39 -1.48
CA GLU A 78 14.36 -0.28 -1.96
C GLU A 78 15.29 0.31 -0.90
N SER A 79 14.86 1.35 -0.21
CA SER A 79 15.61 1.95 0.88
C SER A 79 15.78 0.99 2.06
N ALA A 80 14.73 0.28 2.40
CA ALA A 80 14.77 -0.72 3.47
C ALA A 80 15.74 -1.85 3.13
N LEU A 81 15.71 -2.33 1.89
CA LEU A 81 16.61 -3.37 1.42
C LEU A 81 18.08 -2.93 1.52
N ALA A 82 18.37 -1.69 1.14
CA ALA A 82 19.74 -1.14 1.21
C ALA A 82 20.25 -1.03 2.64
N ALA A 83 19.37 -0.77 3.60
CA ALA A 83 19.73 -0.57 5.00
C ALA A 83 19.64 -1.85 5.84
N GLU A 84 18.97 -2.90 5.35
CA GLU A 84 18.69 -4.10 6.12
C GLU A 84 19.87 -5.07 6.10
N SER A 85 20.26 -5.57 7.25
CA SER A 85 21.35 -6.54 7.38
C SER A 85 20.84 -7.97 7.61
N ASP A 86 19.62 -8.15 8.09
CA ASP A 86 19.06 -9.47 8.34
C ASP A 86 18.73 -10.17 7.02
N PRO A 87 19.29 -11.36 6.75
CA PRO A 87 19.06 -12.07 5.48
C PRO A 87 17.58 -12.41 5.22
N VAL A 88 16.82 -12.74 6.25
CA VAL A 88 15.38 -13.09 6.11
C VAL A 88 14.59 -11.86 5.68
N ARG A 89 14.81 -10.73 6.34
CA ARG A 89 14.12 -9.48 6.01
C ARG A 89 14.52 -8.98 4.63
N ARG A 90 15.80 -9.12 4.26
CA ARG A 90 16.27 -8.77 2.92
C ARG A 90 15.57 -9.60 1.84
N GLU A 91 15.46 -10.90 2.05
CA GLU A 91 14.79 -11.78 1.11
C GLU A 91 13.31 -11.43 0.93
N ARG A 92 12.64 -11.07 2.02
CA ARG A 92 11.24 -10.61 1.97
C ARG A 92 11.09 -9.34 1.14
N ALA A 93 12.00 -8.38 1.32
CA ALA A 93 11.99 -7.14 0.53
C ALA A 93 12.25 -7.41 -0.95
N LEU A 94 13.24 -8.27 -1.25
CA LEU A 94 13.54 -8.67 -2.63
C LEU A 94 12.36 -9.36 -3.29
N HIS A 95 11.71 -10.27 -2.59
CA HIS A 95 10.55 -10.98 -3.10
C HIS A 95 9.42 -10.00 -3.43
N ALA A 96 9.16 -9.05 -2.53
CA ALA A 96 8.13 -8.04 -2.75
C ALA A 96 8.45 -7.17 -3.98
N LEU A 97 9.70 -6.76 -4.14
CA LEU A 97 10.13 -5.96 -5.29
C LEU A 97 10.00 -6.73 -6.61
N ARG A 98 10.31 -8.02 -6.60
CA ARG A 98 10.17 -8.87 -7.79
C ARG A 98 8.71 -9.12 -8.18
N HIS A 99 7.80 -9.06 -7.23
CA HIS A 99 6.38 -9.33 -7.44
C HIS A 99 5.50 -8.11 -7.21
N LEU A 100 6.07 -6.92 -7.38
CA LEU A 100 5.37 -5.66 -7.12
C LEU A 100 4.13 -5.48 -8.02
N GLU A 101 4.15 -6.05 -9.21
CA GLU A 101 3.01 -6.04 -10.13
C GLU A 101 1.77 -6.75 -9.59
N ARG A 102 1.94 -7.62 -8.60
CA ARG A 102 0.84 -8.34 -7.95
C ARG A 102 0.17 -7.54 -6.85
N LEU A 103 0.76 -6.41 -6.45
CA LEU A 103 0.11 -5.50 -5.52
C LEU A 103 -1.04 -4.81 -6.22
N PHE A 104 -2.23 -4.89 -5.62
CA PHE A 104 -3.32 -4.05 -6.07
C PHE A 104 -3.16 -2.64 -5.51
N ALA A 105 -3.07 -1.65 -6.37
CA ALA A 105 -3.10 -0.24 -5.97
C ALA A 105 -3.99 0.50 -6.97
N GLY A 106 -5.11 1.01 -6.51
CA GLY A 106 -6.08 1.64 -7.41
C GLY A 106 -7.19 2.35 -6.67
N THR A 107 -8.18 2.79 -7.43
CA THR A 107 -9.36 3.47 -6.89
C THR A 107 -10.33 2.45 -6.29
N ILE A 108 -11.31 2.97 -5.54
CA ILE A 108 -12.39 2.15 -4.98
C ILE A 108 -13.14 1.42 -6.10
N HIS A 109 -13.42 2.10 -7.20
CA HIS A 109 -14.10 1.48 -8.36
C HIS A 109 -13.27 0.35 -8.96
N ALA A 110 -11.98 0.58 -9.14
CA ALA A 110 -11.07 -0.45 -9.66
C ALA A 110 -10.96 -1.64 -8.71
N PHE A 111 -10.97 -1.40 -7.40
CA PHE A 111 -10.93 -2.45 -6.39
C PHE A 111 -12.19 -3.31 -6.44
N CYS A 112 -13.37 -2.68 -6.54
CA CYS A 112 -14.63 -3.41 -6.68
C CYS A 112 -14.64 -4.27 -7.94
N ALA A 113 -14.17 -3.74 -9.07
CA ALA A 113 -14.06 -4.49 -10.31
C ALA A 113 -13.09 -5.67 -10.17
N HIS A 114 -11.98 -5.49 -9.47
CA HIS A 114 -11.00 -6.54 -9.19
C HIS A 114 -11.63 -7.69 -8.39
N LEU A 115 -12.39 -7.37 -7.34
CA LEU A 115 -13.09 -8.36 -6.53
C LEU A 115 -14.15 -9.12 -7.34
N LEU A 116 -14.90 -8.41 -8.17
CA LEU A 116 -15.93 -9.02 -9.03
C LEU A 116 -15.30 -9.98 -10.06
N ARG A 117 -14.13 -9.66 -10.58
CA ARG A 117 -13.41 -10.55 -11.51
C ARG A 117 -12.88 -11.81 -10.84
N GLU A 118 -12.51 -11.73 -9.57
CA GLU A 118 -12.07 -12.89 -8.80
C GLU A 118 -13.23 -13.86 -8.51
N ARG A 119 -14.43 -13.32 -8.32
CA ARG A 119 -15.62 -14.09 -7.97
C ARG A 119 -16.82 -13.72 -8.84
N PRO A 120 -16.71 -13.82 -10.17
CA PRO A 120 -17.76 -13.31 -11.07
C PRO A 120 -19.08 -14.07 -10.92
N VAL A 121 -19.05 -15.37 -10.69
CA VAL A 121 -20.27 -16.17 -10.53
C VAL A 121 -21.01 -15.79 -9.26
N GLU A 122 -20.31 -15.64 -8.17
CA GLU A 122 -20.88 -15.26 -6.87
C GLU A 122 -21.43 -13.83 -6.90
N ALA A 123 -20.79 -12.93 -7.66
CA ALA A 123 -21.22 -11.56 -7.81
C ALA A 123 -22.33 -11.35 -8.84
N GLY A 124 -22.60 -12.38 -9.68
CA GLY A 124 -23.61 -12.28 -10.71
C GLY A 124 -23.21 -11.47 -11.93
N VAL A 125 -21.91 -11.34 -12.20
CA VAL A 125 -21.39 -10.61 -13.36
C VAL A 125 -20.73 -11.57 -14.34
N ALA A 126 -20.67 -11.17 -15.62
CA ALA A 126 -20.02 -11.98 -16.64
C ALA A 126 -18.49 -11.94 -16.46
N PRO A 127 -17.80 -13.10 -16.60
CA PRO A 127 -16.35 -13.08 -16.65
C PRO A 127 -15.87 -12.23 -17.83
N GLY A 128 -14.81 -11.45 -17.62
CA GLY A 128 -14.27 -10.59 -18.65
C GLY A 128 -14.97 -9.26 -18.82
N PHE A 129 -15.85 -8.87 -17.88
CA PHE A 129 -16.47 -7.54 -17.90
C PHE A 129 -15.39 -6.46 -17.82
N SER A 130 -15.75 -5.24 -18.27
CA SER A 130 -14.89 -4.06 -18.11
C SER A 130 -15.66 -2.98 -17.38
N GLU A 131 -14.94 -2.16 -16.64
CA GLU A 131 -15.54 -1.01 -15.97
C GLU A 131 -15.69 0.17 -16.94
N LEU A 132 -16.75 0.94 -16.75
CA LEU A 132 -16.98 2.16 -17.52
C LEU A 132 -16.39 3.34 -16.76
N ASP A 133 -15.77 4.28 -17.52
CA ASP A 133 -15.37 5.55 -16.92
C ASP A 133 -16.57 6.49 -16.87
N GLU A 134 -16.44 7.58 -16.09
CA GLU A 134 -17.48 8.59 -15.97
C GLU A 134 -17.85 9.22 -17.34
N VAL A 135 -16.89 9.31 -18.25
CA VAL A 135 -17.11 9.87 -19.58
C VAL A 135 -17.95 8.94 -20.45
N ALA A 136 -17.92 7.66 -20.22
CA ALA A 136 -18.66 6.65 -21.00
C ALA A 136 -20.08 6.45 -20.49
N GLU A 137 -20.45 7.00 -19.36
CA GLU A 137 -21.78 6.86 -18.74
C GLU A 137 -22.83 7.84 -19.28
N VAL A 138 -22.50 8.56 -20.31
CA VAL A 138 -23.41 9.55 -20.89
C VAL A 138 -24.49 8.89 -21.72
#